data_6dc00b7a9a52edd35af45b567e8a999a
#
_entry.id   6dc00b7a9a52edd35af45b567e8a999a
#
_cell.length_a   1.000
_cell.length_b   1.000
_cell.length_c   1.000
_cell.angle_alpha   90.00
_cell.angle_beta   90.00
_cell.angle_gamma   90.00
#
_symmetry.space_group_name_H-M   'P 1'
#
loop_
_entity.id
_entity.type
_entity.pdbx_description
1 polymer ?
#
loop_
_entity_poly.entity_id
_entity_poly.type
_entity_poly.pdbx_seq_one_letter_code
_entity_poly.pdbx_strand_id
1 'polypeptide(L)'
;MKIRYIFSVIIISFLYASCYDDKGNYDYVDFTDVIIKDIEDSYNAVSFQDTLRITPDIELDHGQFEYLWMINEAYVGTQYIEIKWDTIGKEKTLVYPVSLPNGNYEITLKATDSETEYSVFYNTQLIVKTEFSLGFYVLKETEDGLTEVDLHTPDKVLENLITKSLGNAMNGKPKSMGLMFSYCHLDPENPDEYLWPRA
;
A
#
# COMPACT_ATOMS: atom_id res chain seq x y z
N MET A 1 -57.39 -43.54 27.45
CA MET A 1 -56.22 -42.74 27.92
C MET A 1 -54.86 -43.30 27.44
N LYS A 2 -54.69 -44.55 27.08
CA LYS A 2 -53.40 -45.17 26.70
C LYS A 2 -52.89 -44.82 25.26
N ILE A 3 -53.78 -44.56 24.33
CA ILE A 3 -53.43 -44.28 22.94
C ILE A 3 -52.70 -42.91 22.80
N ARG A 4 -53.02 -41.89 23.56
CA ARG A 4 -52.34 -40.59 23.51
C ARG A 4 -50.88 -40.63 23.91
N TYR A 5 -50.50 -41.51 24.82
CA TYR A 5 -49.09 -41.70 25.24
C TYR A 5 -48.27 -42.47 24.18
N ILE A 6 -48.90 -43.39 23.46
CA ILE A 6 -48.25 -44.12 22.36
C ILE A 6 -47.90 -43.16 21.21
N PHE A 7 -48.81 -42.25 20.86
CA PHE A 7 -48.51 -41.22 19.84
C PHE A 7 -47.38 -40.30 20.26
N SER A 8 -47.32 -39.88 21.52
CA SER A 8 -46.25 -39.00 22.03
C SER A 8 -44.89 -39.71 21.97
N VAL A 9 -44.82 -41.00 22.32
CA VAL A 9 -43.56 -41.77 22.26
C VAL A 9 -43.07 -41.95 20.83
N ILE A 10 -43.99 -42.16 19.86
CA ILE A 10 -43.65 -42.30 18.46
C ILE A 10 -43.09 -40.98 17.91
N ILE A 11 -43.71 -39.84 18.25
CA ILE A 11 -43.22 -38.51 17.83
C ILE A 11 -41.85 -38.23 18.40
N ILE A 12 -41.60 -38.55 19.67
CA ILE A 12 -40.29 -38.36 20.31
C ILE A 12 -39.24 -39.27 19.68
N SER A 13 -39.56 -40.51 19.29
CA SER A 13 -38.59 -41.39 18.62
C SER A 13 -38.19 -40.90 17.22
N PHE A 14 -39.05 -40.21 16.49
CA PHE A 14 -38.73 -39.58 15.21
C PHE A 14 -37.78 -38.37 15.36
N LEU A 15 -37.83 -37.67 16.50
CA LEU A 15 -36.92 -36.57 16.77
C LEU A 15 -35.48 -37.02 17.04
N TYR A 16 -35.27 -38.23 17.52
CA TYR A 16 -33.93 -38.80 17.73
C TYR A 16 -33.34 -39.45 16.46
N ALA A 17 -34.15 -39.75 15.44
CA ALA A 17 -33.69 -40.28 14.16
C ALA A 17 -33.15 -39.16 13.20
N SER A 18 -33.30 -37.89 13.60
CA SER A 18 -32.85 -36.77 12.78
C SER A 18 -31.34 -36.45 12.90
N CYS A 19 -30.60 -37.17 13.72
CA CYS A 19 -29.13 -37.18 13.60
C CYS A 19 -28.76 -38.15 12.47
N TYR A 20 -29.07 -37.80 11.24
CA TYR A 20 -28.43 -38.40 10.08
C TYR A 20 -26.97 -38.01 10.17
N ASP A 21 -26.12 -38.99 10.46
CA ASP A 21 -24.68 -38.89 10.35
C ASP A 21 -24.43 -38.43 8.90
N ASP A 22 -24.15 -37.14 8.74
CA ASP A 22 -23.70 -36.60 7.45
C ASP A 22 -22.34 -37.28 7.18
N LYS A 23 -22.38 -38.46 6.61
CA LYS A 23 -21.22 -39.07 5.98
C LYS A 23 -20.94 -38.31 4.71
N GLY A 24 -20.69 -36.98 4.88
CA GLY A 24 -20.37 -36.09 3.83
C GLY A 24 -19.32 -36.73 2.94
N ASN A 25 -19.72 -37.00 1.71
CA ASN A 25 -18.83 -37.46 0.66
C ASN A 25 -18.07 -36.18 0.16
N TYR A 26 -17.44 -35.49 1.12
CA TYR A 26 -16.58 -34.39 0.81
C TYR A 26 -15.23 -35.00 0.47
N ASP A 27 -14.88 -34.98 -0.81
CA ASP A 27 -13.50 -35.12 -1.23
C ASP A 27 -12.75 -33.89 -0.68
N TYR A 28 -12.18 -34.03 0.52
CA TYR A 28 -11.27 -33.05 1.04
C TYR A 28 -10.04 -33.07 0.15
N VAL A 29 -9.93 -32.08 -0.71
CA VAL A 29 -8.65 -31.78 -1.35
C VAL A 29 -7.77 -31.20 -0.25
N ASP A 30 -6.70 -31.92 0.13
CA ASP A 30 -5.66 -31.36 0.96
C ASP A 30 -5.06 -30.17 0.20
N PHE A 31 -5.44 -28.96 0.62
CA PHE A 31 -4.80 -27.76 0.10
C PHE A 31 -3.36 -27.76 0.63
N THR A 32 -2.42 -27.94 -0.28
CA THR A 32 -1.01 -27.73 0.04
C THR A 32 -0.83 -26.25 0.36
N ASP A 33 -0.26 -25.95 1.52
CA ASP A 33 0.01 -24.57 1.92
C ASP A 33 0.92 -23.91 0.86
N VAL A 34 0.40 -22.91 0.18
CA VAL A 34 1.18 -22.11 -0.76
C VAL A 34 2.02 -21.13 0.05
N ILE A 35 3.33 -21.30 -0.01
CA ILE A 35 4.27 -20.44 0.70
C ILE A 35 4.86 -19.44 -0.31
N ILE A 36 4.68 -18.15 -0.03
CA ILE A 36 5.29 -17.05 -0.80
C ILE A 36 6.56 -16.60 -0.07
N LYS A 37 7.67 -16.59 -0.79
CA LYS A 37 9.00 -16.16 -0.31
C LYS A 37 9.56 -15.05 -1.20
N ASP A 38 10.72 -14.52 -0.81
CA ASP A 38 11.48 -13.52 -1.55
C ASP A 38 10.73 -12.19 -1.79
N ILE A 39 9.81 -11.87 -0.87
CA ILE A 39 9.23 -10.53 -0.76
C ILE A 39 9.65 -9.96 0.60
N GLU A 40 10.27 -8.79 0.58
CA GLU A 40 10.67 -8.09 1.81
C GLU A 40 9.45 -7.46 2.48
N ASP A 41 9.53 -7.20 3.79
CA ASP A 41 8.45 -6.56 4.55
C ASP A 41 8.20 -5.12 4.10
N SER A 42 9.25 -4.45 3.58
CA SER A 42 9.15 -3.08 3.06
C SER A 42 10.22 -2.76 2.01
N TYR A 43 9.84 -1.89 1.08
CA TYR A 43 10.69 -1.32 0.04
C TYR A 43 10.74 0.20 0.16
N ASN A 44 11.87 0.79 -0.25
CA ASN A 44 12.02 2.24 -0.37
C ASN A 44 12.25 2.60 -1.83
N ALA A 45 11.63 3.67 -2.29
CA ALA A 45 11.81 4.18 -3.64
C ALA A 45 11.74 5.70 -3.70
N VAL A 46 12.45 6.29 -4.65
CA VAL A 46 12.37 7.71 -4.97
C VAL A 46 11.44 7.90 -6.17
N SER A 47 10.41 8.73 -5.97
CA SER A 47 9.40 9.03 -6.99
C SER A 47 10.05 9.57 -8.27
N PHE A 48 9.56 9.12 -9.43
CA PHE A 48 10.03 9.45 -10.78
C PHE A 48 11.50 9.10 -11.09
N GLN A 49 12.19 8.36 -10.21
CA GLN A 49 13.57 7.92 -10.41
C GLN A 49 13.69 6.41 -10.38
N ASP A 50 13.01 5.77 -9.43
CA ASP A 50 13.17 4.35 -9.19
C ASP A 50 12.09 3.51 -9.88
N THR A 51 12.49 2.27 -10.18
CA THR A 51 11.58 1.21 -10.62
C THR A 51 11.62 0.09 -9.61
N LEU A 52 10.51 -0.15 -8.93
CA LEU A 52 10.36 -1.27 -8.01
C LEU A 52 10.31 -2.59 -8.78
N ARG A 53 11.14 -3.55 -8.34
CA ARG A 53 11.17 -4.91 -8.91
C ARG A 53 11.04 -5.91 -7.78
N ILE A 54 10.00 -6.75 -7.85
CA ILE A 54 9.76 -7.82 -6.88
C ILE A 54 9.49 -9.10 -7.64
N THR A 55 10.25 -10.14 -7.35
CA THR A 55 10.05 -11.47 -7.94
C THR A 55 9.80 -12.46 -6.82
N PRO A 56 8.54 -12.83 -6.56
CA PRO A 56 8.22 -13.80 -5.51
C PRO A 56 8.70 -15.19 -5.91
N ASP A 57 9.15 -15.96 -4.92
CA ASP A 57 9.27 -17.39 -5.02
C ASP A 57 8.03 -18.04 -4.41
N ILE A 58 7.32 -18.83 -5.21
CA ILE A 58 6.09 -19.51 -4.78
C ILE A 58 6.35 -21.00 -4.86
N GLU A 59 6.40 -21.63 -3.68
CA GLU A 59 6.55 -23.08 -3.56
C GLU A 59 5.19 -23.74 -3.63
N LEU A 60 4.96 -24.49 -4.70
CA LEU A 60 3.85 -25.43 -4.85
C LEU A 60 4.32 -26.58 -5.72
N ASP A 61 3.91 -27.81 -5.38
CA ASP A 61 4.34 -29.02 -6.10
C ASP A 61 3.78 -29.11 -7.53
N HIS A 62 2.68 -28.39 -7.82
CA HIS A 62 2.06 -28.34 -9.14
C HIS A 62 1.16 -27.11 -9.24
N GLY A 63 0.99 -26.56 -10.44
CA GLY A 63 0.03 -25.52 -10.75
C GLY A 63 0.64 -24.37 -11.53
N GLN A 64 -0.22 -23.66 -12.21
CA GLN A 64 0.08 -22.37 -12.83
C GLN A 64 -0.61 -21.30 -12.03
N PHE A 65 0.11 -20.24 -11.68
CA PHE A 65 -0.44 -19.12 -10.96
C PHE A 65 -0.75 -17.94 -11.88
N GLU A 66 -1.90 -17.35 -11.67
CA GLU A 66 -2.22 -16.00 -12.12
C GLU A 66 -1.84 -15.00 -11.05
N TYR A 67 -1.17 -13.93 -11.44
CA TYR A 67 -0.65 -12.91 -10.53
C TYR A 67 -1.43 -11.61 -10.69
N LEU A 68 -1.73 -10.96 -9.58
CA LEU A 68 -2.30 -9.63 -9.55
C LEU A 68 -1.61 -8.83 -8.45
N TRP A 69 -0.88 -7.78 -8.87
CA TRP A 69 -0.27 -6.82 -7.97
C TRP A 69 -1.16 -5.59 -7.85
N MET A 70 -1.46 -5.23 -6.63
CA MET A 70 -2.32 -4.10 -6.31
C MET A 70 -1.60 -3.17 -5.34
N ILE A 71 -1.92 -1.88 -5.40
CA ILE A 71 -1.38 -0.87 -4.50
C ILE A 71 -2.49 0.02 -3.98
N ASN A 72 -2.37 0.44 -2.72
CA ASN A 72 -3.18 1.49 -2.13
C ASN A 72 -2.30 2.42 -1.30
N GLU A 73 -2.82 3.60 -0.97
CA GLU A 73 -2.19 4.47 0.01
C GLU A 73 -2.41 3.88 1.40
N ALA A 74 -1.30 3.57 2.12
CA ALA A 74 -1.36 3.01 3.46
C ALA A 74 -1.99 4.05 4.41
N TYR A 75 -3.14 3.71 4.95
CA TYR A 75 -3.94 4.63 5.74
C TYR A 75 -3.36 4.79 7.15
N VAL A 76 -3.11 6.04 7.55
CA VAL A 76 -2.73 6.42 8.92
C VAL A 76 -3.82 7.31 9.49
N GLY A 77 -4.87 6.72 10.08
CA GLY A 77 -5.92 7.54 10.70
C GLY A 77 -7.18 6.75 11.11
N THR A 78 -8.14 7.46 11.70
CA THR A 78 -9.37 6.90 12.28
C THR A 78 -10.62 7.14 11.44
N GLN A 79 -10.53 7.72 10.27
CA GLN A 79 -11.67 7.95 9.37
C GLN A 79 -11.86 6.75 8.44
N TYR A 80 -13.12 6.36 8.25
CA TYR A 80 -13.50 5.39 7.22
C TYR A 80 -13.34 6.07 5.85
N ILE A 81 -12.24 5.76 5.17
CA ILE A 81 -12.03 6.11 3.77
C ILE A 81 -12.24 4.83 2.97
N GLU A 82 -12.93 4.94 1.85
CA GLU A 82 -13.04 3.83 0.90
C GLU A 82 -11.63 3.53 0.36
N ILE A 83 -11.10 2.34 0.73
CA ILE A 83 -9.78 1.90 0.26
C ILE A 83 -9.89 1.56 -1.21
N LYS A 84 -9.26 2.37 -2.05
CA LYS A 84 -9.21 2.12 -3.48
C LYS A 84 -7.89 1.42 -3.82
N TRP A 85 -8.00 0.23 -4.38
CA TRP A 85 -6.88 -0.54 -4.89
C TRP A 85 -6.68 -0.27 -6.37
N ASP A 86 -5.48 0.11 -6.76
CA ASP A 86 -5.08 0.26 -8.15
C ASP A 86 -4.21 -0.94 -8.57
N THR A 87 -4.46 -1.51 -9.76
CA THR A 87 -3.66 -2.61 -10.30
C THR A 87 -2.36 -2.07 -10.88
N ILE A 88 -1.22 -2.60 -10.43
CA ILE A 88 0.12 -2.19 -10.86
C ILE A 88 0.91 -3.26 -11.62
N GLY A 89 0.41 -4.50 -11.67
CA GLY A 89 1.05 -5.58 -12.42
C GLY A 89 0.20 -6.85 -12.46
N LYS A 90 0.48 -7.72 -13.46
CA LYS A 90 -0.18 -9.03 -13.64
C LYS A 90 0.80 -10.16 -13.91
N GLU A 91 2.09 -9.86 -13.96
CA GLU A 91 3.14 -10.84 -14.16
C GLU A 91 3.69 -11.35 -12.84
N LYS A 92 4.34 -12.51 -12.83
CA LYS A 92 5.03 -13.03 -11.63
C LYS A 92 5.97 -11.98 -11.04
N THR A 93 6.79 -11.37 -11.88
CA THR A 93 7.69 -10.29 -11.48
C THR A 93 7.00 -8.95 -11.63
N LEU A 94 6.81 -8.25 -10.51
CA LEU A 94 6.41 -6.85 -10.54
C LEU A 94 7.56 -6.00 -11.09
N VAL A 95 7.26 -5.18 -12.09
CA VAL A 95 8.13 -4.11 -12.58
C VAL A 95 7.31 -2.83 -12.61
N TYR A 96 7.48 -2.01 -11.58
CA TYR A 96 6.64 -0.84 -11.38
C TYR A 96 7.49 0.44 -11.33
N PRO A 97 7.45 1.31 -12.37
CA PRO A 97 8.05 2.63 -12.34
C PRO A 97 7.31 3.49 -11.29
N VAL A 98 8.01 3.90 -10.23
CA VAL A 98 7.40 4.60 -9.11
C VAL A 98 7.18 6.06 -9.48
N SER A 99 5.90 6.44 -9.67
CA SER A 99 5.48 7.83 -9.96
C SER A 99 4.49 8.38 -8.91
N LEU A 100 4.47 7.74 -7.75
CA LEU A 100 3.56 8.08 -6.66
C LEU A 100 4.05 9.32 -5.89
N PRO A 101 3.17 10.11 -5.29
CA PRO A 101 3.54 11.12 -4.31
C PRO A 101 4.34 10.53 -3.14
N ASN A 102 5.06 11.39 -2.41
CA ASN A 102 5.69 11.01 -1.15
C ASN A 102 4.65 10.46 -0.17
N GLY A 103 4.89 9.27 0.36
CA GLY A 103 3.94 8.61 1.25
C GLY A 103 4.27 7.15 1.52
N ASN A 104 3.41 6.52 2.32
CA ASN A 104 3.47 5.10 2.59
C ASN A 104 2.33 4.41 1.84
N TYR A 105 2.67 3.35 1.15
CA TYR A 105 1.74 2.57 0.33
C TYR A 105 1.79 1.12 0.76
N GLU A 106 0.67 0.44 0.65
CA GLU A 106 0.58 -1.00 0.81
C GLU A 106 0.50 -1.65 -0.57
N ILE A 107 1.36 -2.63 -0.81
CA ILE A 107 1.35 -3.46 -2.02
C ILE A 107 0.86 -4.84 -1.63
N THR A 108 -0.15 -5.33 -2.35
CA THR A 108 -0.67 -6.68 -2.19
C THR A 108 -0.43 -7.49 -3.45
N LEU A 109 0.25 -8.61 -3.29
CA LEU A 109 0.26 -9.69 -4.27
C LEU A 109 -0.90 -10.62 -4.00
N LYS A 110 -1.74 -10.86 -5.02
CA LYS A 110 -2.67 -11.98 -5.08
C LYS A 110 -2.12 -12.99 -6.08
N ALA A 111 -1.85 -14.20 -5.64
CA ALA A 111 -1.52 -15.32 -6.51
C ALA A 111 -2.67 -16.33 -6.49
N THR A 112 -3.25 -16.62 -7.64
CA THR A 112 -4.38 -17.54 -7.80
C THR A 112 -3.94 -18.77 -8.58
N ASP A 113 -4.13 -19.93 -8.00
CA ASP A 113 -3.91 -21.20 -8.69
C ASP A 113 -4.99 -21.38 -9.77
N SER A 114 -4.56 -21.56 -11.01
CA SER A 114 -5.47 -21.67 -12.17
C SER A 114 -6.30 -22.95 -12.19
N GLU A 115 -5.92 -24.00 -11.44
CA GLU A 115 -6.63 -25.26 -11.41
C GLU A 115 -7.70 -25.30 -10.30
N THR A 116 -7.34 -24.81 -9.12
CA THR A 116 -8.20 -24.86 -7.93
C THR A 116 -8.94 -23.56 -7.66
N GLU A 117 -8.60 -22.47 -8.36
CA GLU A 117 -9.07 -21.10 -8.11
C GLU A 117 -8.74 -20.59 -6.70
N TYR A 118 -7.91 -21.32 -5.94
CA TYR A 118 -7.46 -20.90 -4.63
C TYR A 118 -6.50 -19.73 -4.75
N SER A 119 -6.70 -18.70 -3.90
CA SER A 119 -5.89 -17.49 -3.94
C SER A 119 -5.17 -17.29 -2.61
N VAL A 120 -3.90 -16.95 -2.68
CA VAL A 120 -3.10 -16.51 -1.54
C VAL A 120 -2.74 -15.04 -1.71
N PHE A 121 -2.60 -14.36 -0.58
CA PHE A 121 -2.29 -12.93 -0.54
C PHE A 121 -1.03 -12.70 0.28
N TYR A 122 -0.21 -11.78 -0.19
CA TYR A 122 0.97 -11.31 0.53
C TYR A 122 1.01 -9.78 0.50
N ASN A 123 1.19 -9.17 1.67
CA ASN A 123 1.25 -7.72 1.80
C ASN A 123 2.67 -7.28 2.12
N THR A 124 3.11 -6.22 1.46
CA THR A 124 4.36 -5.52 1.74
C THR A 124 4.16 -4.02 1.68
N GLN A 125 5.08 -3.26 2.25
CA GLN A 125 5.02 -1.80 2.25
C GLN A 125 5.95 -1.19 1.21
N LEU A 126 5.52 -0.10 0.60
CA LEU A 126 6.36 0.76 -0.23
C LEU A 126 6.41 2.16 0.39
N ILE A 127 7.61 2.58 0.79
CA ILE A 127 7.88 3.93 1.30
C ILE A 127 8.42 4.75 0.14
N VAL A 128 7.59 5.67 -0.37
CA VAL A 128 7.97 6.56 -1.47
C VAL A 128 8.50 7.87 -0.90
N LYS A 129 9.67 8.27 -1.35
CA LYS A 129 10.31 9.55 -1.05
C LYS A 129 10.46 10.36 -2.32
N THR A 130 10.54 11.67 -2.18
CA THR A 130 10.94 12.56 -3.29
C THR A 130 12.43 12.85 -3.21
N GLU A 131 13.02 13.28 -4.32
CA GLU A 131 14.40 13.74 -4.33
C GLU A 131 14.67 14.81 -3.25
N PHE A 132 13.68 15.66 -3.00
CA PHE A 132 13.74 16.74 -2.01
C PHE A 132 13.66 16.28 -0.56
N SER A 133 13.30 15.05 -0.28
CA SER A 133 13.27 14.48 1.07
C SER A 133 14.59 13.79 1.47
N LEU A 134 15.56 13.71 0.57
CA LEU A 134 16.85 13.07 0.81
C LEU A 134 17.96 14.12 0.96
N GLY A 135 18.48 14.32 2.17
CA GLY A 135 19.60 15.23 2.38
C GLY A 135 19.31 16.37 3.36
N PHE A 136 20.11 17.41 3.28
CA PHE A 136 19.96 18.58 4.14
C PHE A 136 19.98 19.87 3.33
N TYR A 137 19.15 20.81 3.75
CA TYR A 137 19.04 22.12 3.12
C TYR A 137 20.03 23.09 3.72
N VAL A 138 20.70 23.86 2.86
CA VAL A 138 21.63 24.93 3.24
C VAL A 138 21.07 26.27 2.81
N LEU A 139 20.72 27.08 3.79
CA LEU A 139 20.33 28.48 3.55
C LEU A 139 21.59 29.30 3.33
N LYS A 140 21.66 30.04 2.21
CA LYS A 140 22.85 30.84 1.85
C LYS A 140 22.50 32.25 1.39
N GLU A 141 23.46 33.15 1.56
CA GLU A 141 23.45 34.49 0.96
C GLU A 141 24.18 34.44 -0.40
N THR A 142 23.57 34.98 -1.44
CA THR A 142 24.20 35.11 -2.75
C THR A 142 25.19 36.29 -2.74
N GLU A 143 26.03 36.39 -3.77
CA GLU A 143 26.96 37.52 -3.93
C GLU A 143 26.24 38.88 -3.97
N ASP A 144 25.02 38.93 -4.48
CA ASP A 144 24.16 40.11 -4.55
C ASP A 144 23.38 40.38 -3.25
N GLY A 145 23.64 39.64 -2.17
CA GLY A 145 22.99 39.82 -0.88
C GLY A 145 21.54 39.33 -0.83
N LEU A 146 21.16 38.44 -1.73
CA LEU A 146 19.85 37.78 -1.77
C LEU A 146 19.90 36.44 -1.03
N THR A 147 18.73 35.87 -0.77
CA THR A 147 18.60 34.56 -0.11
C THR A 147 18.35 33.46 -1.11
N GLU A 148 19.11 32.38 -0.99
CA GLU A 148 18.96 31.14 -1.73
C GLU A 148 19.03 29.92 -0.80
N VAL A 149 18.58 28.78 -1.30
CA VAL A 149 18.63 27.49 -0.64
C VAL A 149 19.25 26.45 -1.58
N ASP A 150 20.20 25.70 -1.07
CA ASP A 150 20.73 24.51 -1.72
C ASP A 150 20.27 23.25 -0.98
N LEU A 151 20.07 22.15 -1.70
CA LEU A 151 19.85 20.83 -1.12
C LEU A 151 21.07 19.95 -1.39
N HIS A 152 21.71 19.51 -0.34
CA HIS A 152 22.81 18.55 -0.39
C HIS A 152 22.29 17.14 -0.17
N THR A 153 22.26 16.33 -1.21
CA THR A 153 21.96 14.90 -1.16
C THR A 153 23.25 14.08 -1.08
N PRO A 154 23.21 12.77 -0.77
CA PRO A 154 24.40 11.93 -0.80
C PRO A 154 25.16 11.93 -2.12
N ASP A 155 24.46 12.13 -3.24
CA ASP A 155 25.02 11.95 -4.59
C ASP A 155 25.26 13.27 -5.33
N LYS A 156 24.55 14.34 -4.98
CA LYS A 156 24.62 15.64 -5.69
C LYS A 156 24.20 16.82 -4.82
N VAL A 157 24.51 18.00 -5.31
CA VAL A 157 23.99 19.26 -4.76
C VAL A 157 23.03 19.88 -5.76
N LEU A 158 21.82 20.18 -5.31
CA LEU A 158 20.82 20.93 -6.05
C LEU A 158 20.90 22.39 -5.60
N GLU A 159 21.55 23.21 -6.40
CA GLU A 159 21.79 24.62 -6.06
C GLU A 159 20.60 25.51 -6.46
N ASN A 160 20.45 26.61 -5.72
CA ASN A 160 19.55 27.72 -6.04
C ASN A 160 18.08 27.27 -6.23
N LEU A 161 17.56 26.51 -5.26
CA LEU A 161 16.20 25.95 -5.34
C LEU A 161 15.13 27.02 -5.39
N ILE A 162 15.34 28.17 -4.70
CA ILE A 162 14.38 29.29 -4.72
C ILE A 162 14.28 29.88 -6.14
N THR A 163 15.41 30.17 -6.75
CA THR A 163 15.45 30.67 -8.14
C THR A 163 14.85 29.68 -9.12
N LYS A 164 15.13 28.36 -8.93
CA LYS A 164 14.57 27.32 -9.79
C LYS A 164 13.05 27.19 -9.67
N SER A 165 12.51 27.40 -8.46
CA SER A 165 11.07 27.25 -8.21
C SER A 165 10.27 28.53 -8.50
N LEU A 166 10.81 29.71 -8.15
CA LEU A 166 10.10 30.98 -8.21
C LEU A 166 10.59 31.89 -9.34
N GLY A 167 11.65 31.51 -10.04
CA GLY A 167 12.27 32.31 -11.11
C GLY A 167 13.30 33.33 -10.61
N ASN A 168 13.30 33.69 -9.34
CA ASN A 168 14.23 34.65 -8.73
C ASN A 168 14.58 34.24 -7.29
N ALA A 169 15.79 34.60 -6.85
CA ALA A 169 16.18 34.53 -5.46
C ALA A 169 15.33 35.46 -4.58
N MET A 170 15.18 35.14 -3.31
CA MET A 170 14.42 35.97 -2.36
C MET A 170 15.20 37.20 -1.96
N ASN A 171 14.51 38.34 -1.93
CA ASN A 171 15.10 39.60 -1.48
C ASN A 171 15.46 39.58 -0.01
N GLY A 172 16.63 40.10 0.32
CA GLY A 172 17.12 40.25 1.72
C GLY A 172 18.07 39.14 2.12
N LYS A 173 18.71 39.36 3.27
CA LYS A 173 19.69 38.42 3.82
C LYS A 173 19.03 37.26 4.56
N PRO A 174 19.54 36.05 4.41
CA PRO A 174 19.02 34.88 5.13
C PRO A 174 19.23 35.04 6.65
N LYS A 175 18.24 34.65 7.44
CA LYS A 175 18.33 34.66 8.90
C LYS A 175 18.14 33.28 9.49
N SER A 176 17.11 32.59 9.06
CA SER A 176 16.77 31.25 9.52
C SER A 176 15.87 30.56 8.52
N MET A 177 15.92 29.25 8.53
CA MET A 177 15.04 28.37 7.77
C MET A 177 14.38 27.40 8.73
N GLY A 178 13.11 27.13 8.54
CA GLY A 178 12.37 26.13 9.29
C GLY A 178 11.70 25.14 8.34
N LEU A 179 11.56 23.92 8.79
CA LEU A 179 10.82 22.88 8.06
C LEU A 179 9.42 22.74 8.66
N MET A 180 8.43 22.80 7.82
CA MET A 180 7.04 22.60 8.22
C MET A 180 6.58 21.23 7.70
N PHE A 181 6.36 20.27 8.63
CA PHE A 181 6.02 18.90 8.29
C PHE A 181 4.55 18.72 7.89
N SER A 182 3.70 19.64 8.30
CA SER A 182 2.28 19.57 7.99
C SER A 182 1.80 20.98 7.69
N TYR A 183 1.62 21.26 6.44
CA TYR A 183 1.09 22.56 5.97
C TYR A 183 -0.26 22.33 5.32
N CYS A 184 -1.27 23.02 5.80
CA CYS A 184 -2.56 23.10 5.11
C CYS A 184 -2.90 24.55 4.85
N HIS A 185 -3.60 24.82 3.77
CA HIS A 185 -4.12 26.14 3.42
C HIS A 185 -5.61 26.03 3.09
N LEU A 186 -6.29 27.14 3.20
CA LEU A 186 -7.70 27.22 2.77
C LEU A 186 -7.77 27.01 1.26
N ASP A 187 -8.74 26.24 0.81
CA ASP A 187 -9.04 26.11 -0.60
C ASP A 187 -9.48 27.48 -1.14
N PRO A 188 -8.79 28.04 -2.16
CA PRO A 188 -9.20 29.30 -2.77
C PRO A 188 -10.60 29.27 -3.41
N GLU A 189 -11.05 28.08 -3.85
CA GLU A 189 -12.35 27.86 -4.48
C GLU A 189 -13.43 27.50 -3.45
N ASN A 190 -13.03 26.97 -2.29
CA ASN A 190 -13.93 26.58 -1.22
C ASN A 190 -13.35 26.97 0.18
N PRO A 191 -13.56 28.22 0.64
CA PRO A 191 -12.91 28.77 1.84
C PRO A 191 -13.23 28.04 3.16
N ASP A 192 -14.19 27.12 3.15
CA ASP A 192 -14.54 26.29 4.32
C ASP A 192 -13.75 24.96 4.35
N GLU A 193 -12.96 24.67 3.30
CA GLU A 193 -12.13 23.47 3.21
C GLU A 193 -10.63 23.79 3.31
N TYR A 194 -9.90 22.87 3.95
CA TYR A 194 -8.45 22.90 4.03
C TYR A 194 -7.86 21.94 3.01
N LEU A 195 -7.00 22.45 2.15
CA LEU A 195 -6.20 21.65 1.26
C LEU A 195 -4.87 21.28 1.95
N TRP A 196 -4.59 20.00 1.99
CA TRP A 196 -3.29 19.45 2.34
C TRP A 196 -2.49 19.34 1.05
N PRO A 197 -1.40 20.07 0.85
CA PRO A 197 -0.56 19.85 -0.32
C PRO A 197 -0.11 18.40 -0.30
N ARG A 198 -0.44 17.69 -1.36
CA ARG A 198 0.18 16.40 -1.62
C ARG A 198 1.63 16.69 -1.98
N ALA A 199 2.55 16.26 -1.13
CA ALA A 199 3.98 16.47 -1.32
C ALA A 199 4.49 15.75 -2.56
#